data_9083cc20d5476a1d512007c92a54120b
#
_entry.id   9083cc20d5476a1d512007c92a54120b
#
_cell.length_a   1.000
_cell.length_b   1.000
_cell.length_c   1.000
_cell.angle_alpha   90.00
_cell.angle_beta   90.00
_cell.angle_gamma   90.00
#
_symmetry.space_group_name_H-M   'P 1'
#
loop_
_entity.id
_entity.type
_entity.pdbx_description
1 polymer ?
#
loop_
_entity_poly.entity_id
_entity_poly.type
_entity_poly.pdbx_seq_one_letter_code
_entity_poly.pdbx_strand_id
1 'polypeptide(L)'
;MKRVIIVISLTLMVGFLSGCQSTAIKPVSGPDSSVAYGNITMPDDKVITRVMLYKVGEVYAPPFKSPPQSHTYTNGNFFFENLTPGKYYLVSFMSGNAVFYFNFQGMSDEEFLNEVAVDIKPGTVNYLGSYRVTGIDENLFKTDTFDIELSNEPNRITILKHLKEVTKGTGWDERFSGAMK
;
A
#
# COMPACT_ATOMS: atom_id res chain seq x y z
N MET A 1 -48.09 -34.99 -3.27
CA MET A 1 -46.78 -34.76 -2.66
C MET A 1 -45.81 -34.18 -3.68
N LYS A 2 -45.91 -32.88 -4.02
CA LYS A 2 -44.97 -32.21 -4.96
C LYS A 2 -45.05 -30.68 -4.76
N ARG A 3 -44.63 -30.16 -3.61
CA ARG A 3 -44.57 -28.69 -3.38
C ARG A 3 -43.57 -28.25 -2.28
N VAL A 4 -42.44 -28.95 -2.09
CA VAL A 4 -41.49 -28.55 -1.01
C VAL A 4 -40.06 -28.26 -1.52
N ILE A 5 -39.77 -28.36 -2.79
CA ILE A 5 -38.36 -28.28 -3.29
C ILE A 5 -37.94 -26.89 -3.83
N ILE A 6 -38.83 -25.92 -3.91
CA ILE A 6 -38.52 -24.63 -4.58
C ILE A 6 -38.03 -23.51 -3.64
N VAL A 7 -38.11 -23.67 -2.32
CA VAL A 7 -37.79 -22.59 -1.37
C VAL A 7 -36.33 -22.58 -0.90
N ILE A 8 -35.57 -23.64 -1.11
CA ILE A 8 -34.17 -23.72 -0.62
C ILE A 8 -33.14 -23.14 -1.60
N SER A 9 -33.49 -22.95 -2.85
CA SER A 9 -32.52 -22.47 -3.89
C SER A 9 -32.37 -20.95 -3.95
N LEU A 10 -33.20 -20.15 -3.31
CA LEU A 10 -33.17 -18.69 -3.39
C LEU A 10 -32.41 -18.02 -2.24
N THR A 11 -32.05 -18.76 -1.19
CA THR A 11 -31.37 -18.20 0.00
C THR A 11 -29.85 -18.28 -0.10
N LEU A 12 -29.28 -18.96 -1.10
CA LEU A 12 -27.83 -19.15 -1.25
C LEU A 12 -27.18 -18.13 -2.18
N MET A 13 -27.91 -17.20 -2.78
CA MET A 13 -27.38 -16.25 -3.77
C MET A 13 -27.14 -14.82 -3.24
N VAL A 14 -27.33 -14.59 -1.93
CA VAL A 14 -27.15 -13.25 -1.31
C VAL A 14 -25.76 -13.08 -0.64
N GLY A 15 -24.90 -14.11 -0.69
CA GLY A 15 -23.63 -14.13 0.07
C GLY A 15 -22.40 -13.59 -0.62
N PHE A 16 -22.42 -13.15 -1.88
CA PHE A 16 -21.21 -12.77 -2.64
C PHE A 16 -21.17 -11.31 -3.11
N LEU A 17 -21.83 -10.42 -2.40
CA LEU A 17 -21.52 -8.98 -2.51
C LEU A 17 -20.48 -8.60 -1.44
N SER A 18 -19.37 -9.30 -1.41
CA SER A 18 -18.15 -8.81 -0.73
C SER A 18 -17.59 -7.69 -1.57
N GLY A 19 -18.28 -6.53 -1.49
CA GLY A 19 -17.81 -5.29 -2.10
C GLY A 19 -16.39 -5.00 -1.65
N CYS A 20 -15.63 -4.38 -2.51
CA CYS A 20 -14.38 -3.71 -2.19
C CYS A 20 -14.52 -3.02 -0.84
N GLN A 21 -13.98 -3.60 0.23
CA GLN A 21 -13.81 -2.90 1.48
C GLN A 21 -12.70 -1.88 1.24
N SER A 22 -13.08 -0.70 0.79
CA SER A 22 -12.29 0.49 1.02
C SER A 22 -12.16 0.59 2.54
N THR A 23 -11.02 0.17 3.08
CA THR A 23 -10.74 0.30 4.51
C THR A 23 -10.80 1.78 4.83
N ALA A 24 -11.75 2.19 5.68
CA ALA A 24 -11.86 3.58 6.11
C ALA A 24 -10.53 4.01 6.72
N ILE A 25 -10.11 5.24 6.40
CA ILE A 25 -8.90 5.83 6.99
C ILE A 25 -9.13 5.97 8.49
N LYS A 26 -8.25 5.35 9.28
CA LYS A 26 -8.32 5.45 10.73
C LYS A 26 -7.74 6.79 11.19
N PRO A 27 -8.34 7.45 12.18
CA PRO A 27 -7.75 8.65 12.76
C PRO A 27 -6.36 8.37 13.36
N VAL A 28 -5.59 9.44 13.56
CA VAL A 28 -4.33 9.36 14.30
C VAL A 28 -4.57 8.76 15.67
N SER A 29 -3.94 7.62 15.98
CA SER A 29 -4.19 6.87 17.21
C SER A 29 -3.44 7.44 18.43
N GLY A 30 -2.45 8.32 18.23
CA GLY A 30 -1.68 8.93 19.30
C GLY A 30 -0.51 9.78 18.80
N PRO A 31 0.22 10.45 19.71
CA PRO A 31 1.33 11.34 19.33
C PRO A 31 2.46 10.61 18.62
N ASP A 32 2.71 9.35 18.97
CA ASP A 32 3.78 8.53 18.41
C ASP A 32 3.39 7.81 17.12
N SER A 33 2.11 7.89 16.71
CA SER A 33 1.64 7.30 15.46
C SER A 33 2.32 7.95 14.27
N SER A 34 2.91 7.14 13.41
CA SER A 34 3.62 7.59 12.22
C SER A 34 2.87 7.22 10.96
N VAL A 35 3.16 7.93 9.88
CA VAL A 35 2.64 7.66 8.54
C VAL A 35 3.82 7.53 7.58
N ALA A 36 3.71 6.58 6.65
CA ALA A 36 4.62 6.48 5.51
C ALA A 36 3.82 6.61 4.21
N TYR A 37 4.38 7.26 3.21
CA TYR A 37 3.70 7.58 1.96
C TYR A 37 4.65 7.59 0.77
N GLY A 38 4.09 7.45 -0.42
CA GLY A 38 4.84 7.50 -1.66
C GLY A 38 3.93 7.49 -2.88
N ASN A 39 4.55 7.25 -4.03
CA ASN A 39 3.84 7.10 -5.29
C ASN A 39 4.44 5.96 -6.12
N ILE A 40 3.59 5.23 -6.83
CA ILE A 40 3.98 4.30 -7.88
C ILE A 40 3.11 4.62 -9.10
N THR A 41 3.74 5.15 -10.15
CA THR A 41 3.08 5.43 -11.43
C THR A 41 3.22 4.21 -12.33
N MET A 42 2.08 3.70 -12.82
CA MET A 42 2.01 2.58 -13.75
C MET A 42 1.90 3.08 -15.19
N PRO A 43 2.41 2.32 -16.19
CA PRO A 43 2.15 2.61 -17.60
C PRO A 43 0.70 2.28 -17.97
N ASP A 44 0.26 2.76 -19.15
CA ASP A 44 -0.99 2.38 -19.81
C ASP A 44 -2.25 2.57 -18.96
N ASP A 45 -2.33 3.66 -18.19
CA ASP A 45 -3.45 4.00 -17.31
C ASP A 45 -3.77 2.90 -16.27
N LYS A 46 -2.89 1.93 -16.07
CA LYS A 46 -3.00 0.95 -14.99
C LYS A 46 -2.86 1.66 -13.65
N VAL A 47 -3.59 1.17 -12.65
CA VAL A 47 -3.59 1.75 -11.31
C VAL A 47 -3.10 0.73 -10.28
N ILE A 48 -2.40 1.21 -9.28
CA ILE A 48 -2.06 0.37 -8.12
C ILE A 48 -3.31 0.19 -7.25
N THR A 49 -3.53 -1.05 -6.81
CA THR A 49 -4.67 -1.41 -5.94
C THR A 49 -4.22 -1.71 -4.52
N ARG A 50 -2.95 -2.03 -4.34
CA ARG A 50 -2.35 -2.29 -3.02
C ARG A 50 -0.83 -2.10 -3.08
N VAL A 51 -0.26 -1.65 -1.97
CA VAL A 51 1.19 -1.67 -1.72
C VAL A 51 1.43 -2.43 -0.42
N MET A 52 2.46 -3.27 -0.37
CA MET A 52 2.81 -4.04 0.82
C MET A 52 4.09 -3.50 1.46
N LEU A 53 3.99 -3.21 2.75
CA LEU A 53 5.07 -2.71 3.58
C LEU A 53 5.32 -3.71 4.70
N TYR A 54 6.58 -4.14 4.86
CA TYR A 54 6.96 -5.03 5.95
C TYR A 54 7.89 -4.30 6.92
N LYS A 55 7.75 -4.66 8.18
CA LYS A 55 8.68 -4.23 9.23
C LYS A 55 9.82 -5.24 9.34
N VAL A 56 11.05 -4.76 9.37
CA VAL A 56 12.24 -5.59 9.51
C VAL A 56 12.18 -6.37 10.82
N GLY A 57 12.47 -7.67 10.74
CA GLY A 57 12.44 -8.58 11.88
C GLY A 57 11.05 -9.05 12.29
N GLU A 58 9.98 -8.64 11.61
CA GLU A 58 8.64 -9.15 11.87
C GLU A 58 8.25 -10.26 10.87
N VAL A 59 7.62 -11.31 11.40
CA VAL A 59 7.02 -12.37 10.59
C VAL A 59 5.50 -12.11 10.50
N TYR A 60 4.98 -12.08 9.30
CA TYR A 60 3.56 -11.94 9.05
C TYR A 60 2.95 -13.28 8.70
N ALA A 61 1.89 -13.67 9.40
CA ALA A 61 1.19 -14.95 9.26
C ALA A 61 -0.33 -14.71 9.31
N PRO A 62 -0.97 -14.28 8.20
CA PRO A 62 -2.41 -14.12 8.17
C PRO A 62 -3.14 -15.44 8.51
N PRO A 63 -4.29 -15.41 9.24
CA PRO A 63 -4.98 -14.20 9.68
C PRO A 63 -4.48 -13.63 11.02
N PHE A 64 -3.50 -14.24 11.67
CA PHE A 64 -3.08 -13.88 13.05
C PHE A 64 -2.29 -12.58 13.11
N LYS A 65 -1.44 -12.31 12.13
CA LYS A 65 -0.69 -11.07 12.01
C LYS A 65 -0.61 -10.65 10.55
N SER A 66 -1.29 -9.56 10.21
CA SER A 66 -1.27 -8.98 8.87
C SER A 66 -0.29 -7.82 8.78
N PRO A 67 0.35 -7.61 7.61
CA PRO A 67 1.16 -6.41 7.39
C PRO A 67 0.29 -5.15 7.40
N PRO A 68 0.89 -3.97 7.58
CA PRO A 68 0.21 -2.69 7.42
C PRO A 68 -0.53 -2.63 6.09
N GLN A 69 -1.77 -2.15 6.11
CA GLN A 69 -2.57 -1.99 4.89
C GLN A 69 -2.35 -0.61 4.30
N SER A 70 -2.14 -0.57 2.99
CA SER A 70 -2.02 0.68 2.25
C SER A 70 -3.39 1.24 1.87
N HIS A 71 -3.52 2.56 1.92
CA HIS A 71 -4.52 3.30 1.16
C HIS A 71 -3.88 3.69 -0.17
N THR A 72 -4.53 3.36 -1.28
CA THR A 72 -4.04 3.62 -2.64
C THR A 72 -5.05 4.45 -3.43
N TYR A 73 -4.56 5.28 -4.34
CA TYR A 73 -5.36 6.20 -5.16
C TYR A 73 -5.04 6.03 -6.64
N THR A 74 -5.98 6.41 -7.49
CA THR A 74 -5.88 6.26 -8.95
C THR A 74 -4.70 7.00 -9.58
N ASN A 75 -4.18 8.04 -8.91
CA ASN A 75 -2.97 8.77 -9.32
C ASN A 75 -1.66 8.12 -8.86
N GLY A 76 -1.72 6.88 -8.36
CA GLY A 76 -0.56 6.14 -7.88
C GLY A 76 -0.09 6.52 -6.47
N ASN A 77 -0.67 7.53 -5.83
CA ASN A 77 -0.32 7.86 -4.46
C ASN A 77 -0.78 6.77 -3.50
N PHE A 78 0.03 6.52 -2.49
CA PHE A 78 -0.32 5.60 -1.41
C PHE A 78 0.19 6.10 -0.07
N PHE A 79 -0.44 5.61 1.02
CA PHE A 79 0.09 5.80 2.36
C PHE A 79 -0.31 4.67 3.31
N PHE A 80 0.43 4.55 4.40
CA PHE A 80 0.21 3.64 5.51
C PHE A 80 0.06 4.45 6.77
N GLU A 81 -1.03 4.23 7.49
CA GLU A 81 -1.37 4.96 8.71
C GLU A 81 -0.98 4.21 9.98
N ASN A 82 -0.82 4.95 11.09
CA ASN A 82 -0.63 4.39 12.43
C ASN A 82 0.51 3.37 12.55
N LEU A 83 1.61 3.62 11.84
CA LEU A 83 2.81 2.80 11.92
C LEU A 83 3.50 2.96 13.26
N THR A 84 3.94 1.84 13.84
CA THR A 84 4.80 1.83 15.02
C THR A 84 6.26 2.13 14.61
N PRO A 85 7.08 2.71 15.49
CA PRO A 85 8.49 2.96 15.19
C PRO A 85 9.25 1.70 14.78
N GLY A 86 10.22 1.83 13.88
CA GLY A 86 11.09 0.75 13.40
C GLY A 86 11.48 0.91 11.93
N LYS A 87 12.26 -0.04 11.44
CA LYS A 87 12.68 -0.08 10.04
C LYS A 87 11.65 -0.82 9.18
N TYR A 88 11.31 -0.25 8.04
CA TYR A 88 10.30 -0.79 7.12
C TYR A 88 10.83 -0.78 5.69
N TYR A 89 10.31 -1.68 4.85
CA TYR A 89 10.64 -1.74 3.43
C TYR A 89 9.42 -2.13 2.58
N LEU A 90 9.40 -1.64 1.35
CA LEU A 90 8.39 -2.02 0.35
C LEU A 90 8.68 -3.43 -0.16
N VAL A 91 7.69 -4.32 -0.10
CA VAL A 91 7.84 -5.73 -0.53
C VAL A 91 7.29 -5.94 -1.92
N SER A 92 6.10 -5.40 -2.17
CA SER A 92 5.40 -5.59 -3.43
C SER A 92 4.34 -4.52 -3.63
N PHE A 93 3.85 -4.42 -4.84
CA PHE A 93 2.62 -3.71 -5.16
C PHE A 93 1.73 -4.58 -6.06
N MET A 94 0.46 -4.21 -6.15
CA MET A 94 -0.53 -4.90 -6.98
C MET A 94 -1.17 -3.92 -7.96
N SER A 95 -1.45 -4.43 -9.15
CA SER A 95 -2.29 -3.75 -10.14
C SER A 95 -3.30 -4.77 -10.69
N GLY A 96 -4.57 -4.53 -10.45
CA GLY A 96 -5.59 -5.56 -10.69
C GLY A 96 -5.30 -6.82 -9.88
N ASN A 97 -5.14 -7.96 -10.56
CA ASN A 97 -4.80 -9.26 -9.96
C ASN A 97 -3.29 -9.57 -10.00
N ALA A 98 -2.49 -8.78 -10.69
CA ALA A 98 -1.06 -8.98 -10.79
C ALA A 98 -0.34 -8.49 -9.53
N VAL A 99 0.66 -9.25 -9.06
CA VAL A 99 1.50 -8.91 -7.91
C VAL A 99 2.94 -8.79 -8.37
N PHE A 100 3.54 -7.65 -8.12
CA PHE A 100 4.92 -7.29 -8.49
C PHE A 100 5.78 -7.20 -7.24
N TYR A 101 6.79 -8.05 -7.12
CA TYR A 101 7.68 -8.10 -5.96
C TYR A 101 8.97 -7.33 -6.24
N PHE A 102 9.36 -6.43 -5.33
CA PHE A 102 10.68 -5.83 -5.36
C PHE A 102 11.74 -6.92 -5.14
N ASN A 103 12.75 -6.93 -6.00
CA ASN A 103 13.80 -7.94 -5.94
C ASN A 103 15.02 -7.39 -5.19
N PHE A 104 15.33 -8.01 -4.06
CA PHE A 104 16.49 -7.68 -3.23
C PHE A 104 17.55 -8.79 -3.23
N GLN A 105 17.47 -9.73 -4.19
CA GLN A 105 18.41 -10.84 -4.28
C GLN A 105 19.83 -10.32 -4.54
N GLY A 106 20.78 -10.86 -3.79
CA GLY A 106 22.21 -10.51 -3.91
C GLY A 106 22.63 -9.35 -3.03
N MET A 107 21.72 -8.68 -2.32
CA MET A 107 22.08 -7.70 -1.30
C MET A 107 22.47 -8.41 0.01
N SER A 108 23.50 -7.93 0.67
CA SER A 108 23.80 -8.32 2.05
C SER A 108 22.77 -7.73 3.01
N ASP A 109 22.62 -8.28 4.22
CA ASP A 109 21.73 -7.74 5.25
C ASP A 109 22.05 -6.28 5.59
N GLU A 110 23.32 -5.90 5.57
CA GLU A 110 23.76 -4.54 5.84
C GLU A 110 23.37 -3.57 4.72
N GLU A 111 23.59 -3.93 3.47
CA GLU A 111 23.16 -3.15 2.31
C GLU A 111 21.64 -2.98 2.33
N PHE A 112 20.89 -4.07 2.53
CA PHE A 112 19.45 -4.03 2.62
C PHE A 112 18.95 -3.07 3.71
N LEU A 113 19.51 -3.14 4.92
CA LEU A 113 19.13 -2.29 6.04
C LEU A 113 19.49 -0.81 5.85
N ASN A 114 20.52 -0.52 5.06
CA ASN A 114 21.02 0.84 4.85
C ASN A 114 20.42 1.51 3.61
N GLU A 115 20.16 0.75 2.55
CA GLU A 115 19.76 1.29 1.24
C GLU A 115 18.25 1.13 0.96
N VAL A 116 17.63 0.06 1.48
CA VAL A 116 16.25 -0.27 1.19
C VAL A 116 15.31 0.07 2.35
N ALA A 117 15.74 -0.19 3.58
CA ALA A 117 14.87 0.00 4.74
C ALA A 117 14.82 1.45 5.21
N VAL A 118 13.61 1.96 5.40
CA VAL A 118 13.35 3.32 5.91
C VAL A 118 13.12 3.26 7.42
N ASP A 119 13.84 4.09 8.18
CA ASP A 119 13.68 4.19 9.64
C ASP A 119 12.51 5.13 9.98
N ILE A 120 11.42 4.55 10.44
CA ILE A 120 10.22 5.28 10.88
C ILE A 120 10.33 5.59 12.36
N LYS A 121 10.53 6.88 12.67
CA LYS A 121 10.60 7.41 14.04
C LYS A 121 9.21 7.73 14.56
N PRO A 122 9.03 7.79 15.91
CA PRO A 122 7.74 8.15 16.51
C PRO A 122 7.19 9.47 16.00
N GLY A 123 5.92 9.52 15.68
CA GLY A 123 5.19 10.73 15.32
C GLY A 123 5.58 11.38 13.99
N THR A 124 6.30 10.69 13.12
CA THR A 124 6.86 11.26 11.88
C THR A 124 6.04 10.97 10.63
N VAL A 125 6.25 11.81 9.61
CA VAL A 125 5.71 11.68 8.26
C VAL A 125 6.88 11.28 7.35
N ASN A 126 6.86 10.04 6.84
CA ASN A 126 8.01 9.42 6.17
C ASN A 126 7.72 9.24 4.68
N TYR A 127 8.63 9.72 3.84
CA TYR A 127 8.55 9.55 2.41
C TYR A 127 9.29 8.27 1.98
N LEU A 128 8.58 7.37 1.30
CA LEU A 128 9.11 6.10 0.80
C LEU A 128 9.62 6.16 -0.64
N GLY A 129 9.44 7.29 -1.33
CA GLY A 129 9.85 7.48 -2.70
C GLY A 129 8.68 7.65 -3.68
N SER A 130 9.02 8.18 -4.85
CA SER A 130 8.19 8.10 -6.05
C SER A 130 8.87 7.16 -7.03
N TYR A 131 8.08 6.28 -7.61
CA TYR A 131 8.56 5.25 -8.53
C TYR A 131 7.75 5.29 -9.82
N ARG A 132 8.42 5.02 -10.93
CA ARG A 132 7.78 4.81 -12.23
C ARG A 132 8.07 3.41 -12.71
N VAL A 133 7.03 2.66 -13.02
CA VAL A 133 7.14 1.37 -13.69
C VAL A 133 7.32 1.65 -15.19
N THR A 134 8.44 1.21 -15.77
CA THR A 134 8.82 1.53 -17.15
C THR A 134 8.60 0.37 -18.11
N GLY A 135 8.48 -0.85 -17.59
CA GLY A 135 8.18 -2.03 -18.38
C GLY A 135 7.39 -3.06 -17.56
N ILE A 136 6.45 -3.72 -18.20
CA ILE A 136 5.74 -4.86 -17.63
C ILE A 136 5.75 -5.96 -18.69
N ASP A 137 6.32 -7.12 -18.34
CA ASP A 137 6.23 -8.33 -19.16
C ASP A 137 5.20 -9.26 -18.50
N GLU A 138 3.97 -9.22 -19.03
CA GLU A 138 2.87 -10.07 -18.59
C GLU A 138 3.01 -11.42 -19.28
N ASN A 139 3.45 -12.42 -18.55
CA ASN A 139 3.63 -13.75 -19.08
C ASN A 139 2.61 -14.71 -18.48
N LEU A 140 1.79 -15.34 -19.34
CA LEU A 140 0.77 -16.30 -18.94
C LEU A 140 1.32 -17.55 -18.21
N PHE A 141 2.63 -17.80 -18.29
CA PHE A 141 3.26 -19.02 -17.77
C PHE A 141 4.44 -18.77 -16.81
N LYS A 142 4.79 -17.53 -16.55
CA LYS A 142 5.87 -17.14 -15.64
C LYS A 142 5.41 -16.01 -14.70
N THR A 143 6.16 -15.77 -13.65
CA THR A 143 5.98 -14.60 -12.81
C THR A 143 6.15 -13.34 -13.65
N ASP A 144 5.18 -12.44 -13.57
CA ASP A 144 5.27 -11.14 -14.22
C ASP A 144 6.52 -10.41 -13.76
N THR A 145 7.28 -9.88 -14.71
CA THR A 145 8.46 -9.06 -14.44
C THR A 145 8.16 -7.61 -14.73
N PHE A 146 8.87 -6.72 -14.08
CA PHE A 146 8.73 -5.30 -14.28
C PHE A 146 10.06 -4.59 -14.10
N ASP A 147 10.20 -3.48 -14.80
CA ASP A 147 11.27 -2.52 -14.58
C ASP A 147 10.70 -1.32 -13.81
N ILE A 148 11.46 -0.84 -12.83
CA ILE A 148 11.05 0.27 -11.99
C ILE A 148 12.24 1.21 -11.76
N GLU A 149 11.99 2.51 -11.82
CA GLU A 149 12.99 3.54 -11.57
C GLU A 149 12.50 4.53 -10.51
N LEU A 150 13.42 5.11 -9.76
CA LEU A 150 13.13 6.26 -8.92
C LEU A 150 12.74 7.44 -9.80
N SER A 151 11.67 8.13 -9.43
CA SER A 151 11.14 9.29 -10.15
C SER A 151 11.10 10.51 -9.23
N ASN A 152 11.31 11.67 -9.80
CA ASN A 152 11.09 12.95 -9.12
C ASN A 152 9.65 13.45 -9.32
N GLU A 153 8.84 12.75 -10.13
CA GLU A 153 7.45 13.08 -10.39
C GLU A 153 6.50 11.90 -10.07
N PRO A 154 5.38 12.18 -9.39
CA PRO A 154 5.06 13.45 -8.73
C PRO A 154 6.05 13.73 -7.59
N ASN A 155 6.40 15.01 -7.42
CA ASN A 155 7.27 15.38 -6.32
C ASN A 155 6.57 15.26 -4.96
N ARG A 156 7.38 15.21 -3.90
CA ARG A 156 6.93 15.03 -2.51
C ARG A 156 5.80 15.99 -2.12
N ILE A 157 5.88 17.26 -2.48
CA ILE A 157 4.89 18.28 -2.09
C ILE A 157 3.55 18.04 -2.81
N THR A 158 3.59 17.62 -4.07
CA THR A 158 2.38 17.29 -4.83
C THR A 158 1.64 16.10 -4.18
N ILE A 159 2.37 15.07 -3.74
CA ILE A 159 1.80 13.92 -3.04
C ILE A 159 1.19 14.37 -1.71
N LEU A 160 1.93 15.14 -0.90
CA LEU A 160 1.44 15.63 0.40
C LEU A 160 0.17 16.49 0.28
N LYS A 161 0.08 17.35 -0.74
CA LYS A 161 -1.13 18.13 -1.00
C LYS A 161 -2.34 17.23 -1.26
N HIS A 162 -2.19 16.21 -2.10
CA HIS A 162 -3.27 15.26 -2.37
C HIS A 162 -3.64 14.48 -1.10
N LEU A 163 -2.67 13.93 -0.37
CA LEU A 163 -2.93 13.15 0.84
C LEU A 163 -3.60 13.99 1.93
N LYS A 164 -3.23 15.25 2.09
CA LYS A 164 -3.92 16.18 2.98
C LYS A 164 -5.42 16.27 2.69
N GLU A 165 -5.78 16.43 1.42
CA GLU A 165 -7.19 16.57 1.03
C GLU A 165 -8.00 15.28 1.29
N VAL A 166 -7.43 14.11 0.94
CA VAL A 166 -8.15 12.83 1.08
C VAL A 166 -8.21 12.32 2.52
N THR A 167 -7.37 12.86 3.42
CA THR A 167 -7.36 12.50 4.84
C THR A 167 -8.02 13.54 5.74
N LYS A 168 -8.72 14.50 5.17
CA LYS A 168 -9.34 15.60 5.90
C LYS A 168 -10.23 15.13 7.05
N GLY A 169 -10.00 15.69 8.24
CA GLY A 169 -10.77 15.37 9.45
C GLY A 169 -10.33 14.10 10.18
N THR A 170 -9.24 13.46 9.75
CA THR A 170 -8.67 12.27 10.44
C THR A 170 -7.49 12.63 11.36
N GLY A 171 -7.00 13.89 11.33
CA GLY A 171 -5.78 14.34 11.98
C GLY A 171 -4.51 14.08 11.15
N TRP A 172 -4.57 13.24 10.11
CA TRP A 172 -3.46 13.07 9.17
C TRP A 172 -3.27 14.28 8.25
N ASP A 173 -4.35 14.97 7.89
CA ASP A 173 -4.31 16.23 7.13
C ASP A 173 -3.45 17.30 7.80
N GLU A 174 -3.51 17.43 9.13
CA GLU A 174 -2.64 18.33 9.89
C GLU A 174 -1.18 17.89 9.84
N ARG A 175 -0.92 16.57 9.99
CA ARG A 175 0.42 15.99 9.90
C ARG A 175 1.04 16.20 8.52
N PHE A 176 0.30 15.93 7.44
CA PHE A 176 0.75 16.20 6.08
C PHE A 176 0.99 17.69 5.82
N SER A 177 0.14 18.56 6.37
CA SER A 177 0.36 20.02 6.31
C SER A 177 1.65 20.46 7.00
N GLY A 178 1.96 19.88 8.15
CA GLY A 178 3.21 20.12 8.88
C GLY A 178 4.46 19.70 8.10
N ALA A 179 4.36 18.58 7.38
CA ALA A 179 5.47 18.02 6.58
C ALA A 179 5.76 18.77 5.28
N MET A 180 4.91 19.72 4.86
CA MET A 180 5.12 20.59 3.70
C MET A 180 5.92 21.87 4.01
N LYS A 181 6.15 22.17 5.29
CA LYS A 181 6.96 23.32 5.75
C LYS A 181 8.44 22.98 5.74
#